data_7557335123558432f16c5c51c1c2352c
#
_entry.id   7557335123558432f16c5c51c1c2352c
#
_cell.length_a   1.000
_cell.length_b   1.000
_cell.length_c   1.000
_cell.angle_alpha   90.00
_cell.angle_beta   90.00
_cell.angle_gamma   90.00
#
_symmetry.space_group_name_H-M   'P 1'
#
loop_
_entity.id
_entity.type
_entity.pdbx_description
1 polymer ?
#
loop_
_entity_poly.entity_id
_entity_poly.type
_entity_poly.pdbx_seq_one_letter_code
_entity_poly.pdbx_strand_id
1 'polypeptide(L)'
;MDCFVANAPRNDESLEMLTKAPHLFDEATTVTAGDSRWRGRTSPDYWAFVGPFGGATAATILRALIDHPLRAGDPLSLTVNYCAPIAEGSFDLDVRLVKANRSSQHWCVEMTQGGGDVATLATAVFAERRPSWSHQPVKLPQATPFEQTLPYPSLAMSWVKQYDFRFVEGEPKFGAAPPSVPLDAYSRLWISDRVPRKVDALSLMSMSDAFFGRIFHARREMVPFGTVSLTTYFHVDAADLAAEDITRVLAVADAKIFHKSYGDQNGELWSPSGRLLATTTQIAYFKA
;
A
#
# COMPACT_ATOMS: atom_id res chain seq x y z
N MET A 1 41.57 -48.42 -35.97
CA MET A 1 41.83 -47.88 -34.61
C MET A 1 41.04 -46.62 -34.46
N ASP A 2 39.78 -46.78 -34.07
CA ASP A 2 38.82 -45.65 -33.94
C ASP A 2 38.79 -45.20 -32.52
N CYS A 3 39.18 -43.95 -32.29
CA CYS A 3 39.05 -43.29 -30.98
C CYS A 3 37.61 -42.73 -30.82
N PHE A 4 36.80 -43.37 -29.98
CA PHE A 4 35.57 -42.82 -29.50
C PHE A 4 35.84 -41.67 -28.51
N VAL A 5 35.43 -40.44 -28.87
CA VAL A 5 35.38 -39.32 -27.96
C VAL A 5 33.94 -39.30 -27.37
N ALA A 6 33.86 -39.64 -26.09
CA ALA A 6 32.61 -39.52 -25.33
C ALA A 6 32.33 -38.05 -25.03
N ASN A 7 31.22 -37.51 -25.58
CA ASN A 7 30.66 -36.23 -25.16
C ASN A 7 29.93 -36.41 -23.81
N ALA A 8 30.44 -35.78 -22.75
CA ALA A 8 29.72 -35.63 -21.49
C ALA A 8 28.61 -34.60 -21.65
N PRO A 9 27.38 -34.85 -21.15
CA PRO A 9 26.32 -33.86 -21.17
C PRO A 9 26.71 -32.67 -20.27
N ARG A 10 26.64 -31.47 -20.82
CA ARG A 10 26.76 -30.23 -20.05
C ARG A 10 25.56 -30.10 -19.13
N ASN A 11 25.80 -30.06 -17.84
CA ASN A 11 24.84 -29.69 -16.82
C ASN A 11 24.47 -28.20 -16.98
N ASP A 12 23.46 -27.91 -17.78
CA ASP A 12 22.86 -26.57 -17.91
C ASP A 12 21.70 -26.34 -16.91
N GLU A 13 21.35 -27.38 -16.13
CA GLU A 13 20.24 -27.30 -15.16
C GLU A 13 20.63 -26.69 -13.79
N SER A 14 21.90 -26.39 -13.55
CA SER A 14 22.36 -25.86 -12.27
C SER A 14 22.36 -24.32 -12.17
N LEU A 15 21.98 -23.60 -13.22
CA LEU A 15 21.96 -22.13 -13.24
C LEU A 15 20.56 -21.51 -13.03
N GLU A 16 19.47 -22.27 -13.04
CA GLU A 16 18.10 -21.73 -12.87
C GLU A 16 17.61 -21.70 -11.43
N MET A 17 18.34 -22.21 -10.47
CA MET A 17 17.98 -22.13 -9.03
C MET A 17 18.79 -21.10 -8.23
N LEU A 18 19.14 -19.99 -8.82
CA LEU A 18 19.37 -18.77 -8.05
C LEU A 18 17.96 -18.26 -7.67
N THR A 19 17.47 -18.70 -6.53
CA THR A 19 16.25 -18.14 -5.92
C THR A 19 16.41 -16.63 -5.89
N LYS A 20 15.70 -15.94 -6.77
CA LYS A 20 15.65 -14.47 -6.79
C LYS A 20 15.30 -14.03 -5.37
N ALA A 21 16.14 -13.19 -4.74
CA ALA A 21 15.87 -12.69 -3.40
C ALA A 21 14.42 -12.15 -3.34
N PRO A 22 13.68 -12.43 -2.27
CA PRO A 22 12.32 -11.94 -2.14
C PRO A 22 12.30 -10.42 -2.26
N HIS A 23 11.19 -9.88 -2.74
CA HIS A 23 11.03 -8.43 -2.88
C HIS A 23 10.98 -7.78 -1.48
N LEU A 24 11.64 -6.63 -1.27
CA LEU A 24 11.68 -5.93 0.02
C LEU A 24 10.29 -5.68 0.62
N PHE A 25 9.30 -5.40 -0.22
CA PHE A 25 7.92 -5.23 0.22
C PHE A 25 7.31 -6.53 0.76
N ASP A 26 7.59 -7.65 0.13
CA ASP A 26 7.10 -8.96 0.59
C ASP A 26 7.78 -9.35 1.91
N GLU A 27 9.08 -9.07 2.06
CA GLU A 27 9.79 -9.24 3.34
C GLU A 27 9.22 -8.33 4.44
N ALA A 28 9.02 -7.03 4.13
CA ALA A 28 8.51 -6.05 5.07
C ALA A 28 7.07 -6.33 5.55
N THR A 29 6.28 -7.02 4.75
CA THR A 29 4.89 -7.38 5.08
C THR A 29 4.74 -8.82 5.55
N THR A 30 5.84 -9.57 5.69
CA THR A 30 5.79 -10.97 6.15
C THR A 30 5.28 -11.06 7.58
N VAL A 31 4.36 -12.00 7.80
CA VAL A 31 3.86 -12.39 9.13
C VAL A 31 3.87 -13.89 9.26
N THR A 32 4.01 -14.37 10.48
CA THR A 32 4.05 -15.79 10.79
C THR A 32 2.90 -16.13 11.75
N ALA A 33 2.12 -17.15 11.42
CA ALA A 33 1.09 -17.67 12.31
C ALA A 33 1.74 -18.31 13.54
N GLY A 34 1.33 -17.90 14.73
CA GLY A 34 1.64 -18.56 16.00
C GLY A 34 0.43 -19.31 16.55
N ASP A 35 0.55 -19.84 17.75
CA ASP A 35 -0.51 -20.66 18.37
C ASP A 35 -1.83 -19.90 18.57
N SER A 36 -1.77 -18.61 18.89
CA SER A 36 -2.94 -17.77 19.18
C SER A 36 -2.91 -16.40 18.49
N ARG A 37 -1.78 -16.01 17.93
CA ARG A 37 -1.56 -14.70 17.32
C ARG A 37 -0.62 -14.80 16.13
N TRP A 38 -0.74 -13.87 15.20
CA TRP A 38 0.23 -13.67 14.14
C TRP A 38 1.34 -12.77 14.64
N ARG A 39 2.54 -12.98 14.15
CA ARG A 39 3.71 -12.23 14.55
C ARG A 39 4.39 -11.62 13.32
N GLY A 40 4.73 -10.33 13.40
CA GLY A 40 5.46 -9.60 12.40
C GLY A 40 6.58 -8.75 13.01
N ARG A 41 7.28 -8.03 12.15
CA ARG A 41 8.34 -7.10 12.54
C ARG A 41 8.30 -5.86 11.65
N THR A 42 8.57 -4.68 12.23
CA THR A 42 8.74 -3.45 11.48
C THR A 42 9.97 -3.54 10.57
N SER A 43 9.89 -2.93 9.39
CA SER A 43 11.02 -2.87 8.45
C SER A 43 11.65 -1.48 8.45
N PRO A 44 12.99 -1.37 8.56
CA PRO A 44 13.68 -0.08 8.44
C PRO A 44 13.55 0.53 7.04
N ASP A 45 13.31 -0.30 6.01
CA ASP A 45 13.13 0.14 4.62
C ASP A 45 11.81 0.89 4.42
N TYR A 46 10.82 0.62 5.27
CA TYR A 46 9.50 1.28 5.27
C TYR A 46 9.32 2.20 6.48
N TRP A 47 10.39 2.85 6.94
CA TRP A 47 10.34 3.77 8.06
C TRP A 47 9.96 5.18 7.61
N ALA A 48 9.07 5.84 8.38
CA ALA A 48 8.65 7.23 8.22
C ALA A 48 9.31 8.14 9.28
N PHE A 49 8.68 9.24 9.69
CA PHE A 49 9.26 10.17 10.64
C PHE A 49 9.32 9.65 12.09
N VAL A 50 8.26 8.98 12.55
CA VAL A 50 8.06 8.61 13.95
C VAL A 50 7.87 7.11 14.13
N GLY A 51 7.68 6.38 13.05
CA GLY A 51 7.40 4.95 13.06
C GLY A 51 7.37 4.39 11.64
N PRO A 52 6.89 3.15 11.45
CA PRO A 52 6.75 2.56 10.13
C PRO A 52 5.72 3.34 9.31
N PHE A 53 5.90 3.33 7.99
CA PHE A 53 4.96 3.88 7.03
C PHE A 53 3.59 3.21 7.20
N GLY A 54 2.53 4.03 7.32
CA GLY A 54 1.18 3.53 7.60
C GLY A 54 0.67 2.56 6.55
N GLY A 55 0.96 2.81 5.28
CA GLY A 55 0.59 1.92 4.18
C GLY A 55 1.24 0.53 4.28
N ALA A 56 2.51 0.44 4.69
CA ALA A 56 3.18 -0.85 4.91
C ALA A 56 2.58 -1.58 6.12
N THR A 57 2.27 -0.85 7.20
CA THR A 57 1.57 -1.40 8.37
C THR A 57 0.20 -1.96 7.98
N ALA A 58 -0.59 -1.21 7.21
CA ALA A 58 -1.89 -1.65 6.73
C ALA A 58 -1.78 -2.87 5.80
N ALA A 59 -0.79 -2.90 4.91
CA ALA A 59 -0.51 -4.06 4.05
C ALA A 59 -0.11 -5.30 4.88
N THR A 60 0.65 -5.14 5.96
CA THR A 60 1.01 -6.24 6.87
C THR A 60 -0.22 -6.81 7.60
N ILE A 61 -1.15 -5.94 8.02
CA ILE A 61 -2.43 -6.38 8.59
C ILE A 61 -3.25 -7.14 7.53
N LEU A 62 -3.31 -6.62 6.30
CA LEU A 62 -3.98 -7.30 5.20
C LEU A 62 -3.34 -8.65 4.84
N ARG A 63 -2.01 -8.76 4.92
CA ARG A 63 -1.27 -10.03 4.75
C ARG A 63 -1.76 -11.08 5.74
N ALA A 64 -1.82 -10.76 7.03
CA ALA A 64 -2.31 -11.69 8.04
C ALA A 64 -3.74 -12.18 7.76
N LEU A 65 -4.60 -11.31 7.22
CA LEU A 65 -5.96 -11.66 6.81
C LEU A 65 -5.99 -12.54 5.56
N ILE A 66 -5.16 -12.22 4.54
CA ILE A 66 -5.07 -12.99 3.29
C ILE A 66 -4.52 -14.39 3.56
N ASP A 67 -3.53 -14.52 4.43
CA ASP A 67 -2.89 -15.79 4.76
C ASP A 67 -3.68 -16.60 5.82
N HIS A 68 -4.75 -16.03 6.38
CA HIS A 68 -5.54 -16.69 7.44
C HIS A 68 -6.30 -17.91 6.89
N PRO A 69 -6.20 -19.10 7.54
CA PRO A 69 -6.79 -20.35 7.03
C PRO A 69 -8.32 -20.33 6.90
N LEU A 70 -9.01 -19.47 7.64
CA LEU A 70 -10.47 -19.31 7.55
C LEU A 70 -10.90 -18.26 6.49
N ARG A 71 -9.96 -17.61 5.80
CA ARG A 71 -10.30 -16.62 4.80
C ARG A 71 -11.08 -17.24 3.63
N ALA A 72 -12.14 -16.55 3.22
CA ALA A 72 -12.88 -16.83 2.00
C ALA A 72 -13.08 -15.54 1.18
N GLY A 73 -12.87 -15.66 -0.12
CA GLY A 73 -12.97 -14.53 -1.05
C GLY A 73 -11.78 -13.56 -0.98
N ASP A 74 -11.98 -12.38 -1.56
CA ASP A 74 -10.98 -11.33 -1.68
C ASP A 74 -11.38 -10.09 -0.86
N PRO A 75 -10.45 -9.18 -0.52
CA PRO A 75 -10.78 -7.99 0.25
C PRO A 75 -11.76 -7.10 -0.51
N LEU A 76 -12.80 -6.63 0.18
CA LEU A 76 -13.67 -5.53 -0.24
C LEU A 76 -13.23 -4.22 0.40
N SER A 77 -12.85 -4.26 1.67
CA SER A 77 -12.37 -3.10 2.39
C SER A 77 -11.46 -3.46 3.55
N LEU A 78 -10.56 -2.54 3.86
CA LEU A 78 -9.81 -2.52 5.11
C LEU A 78 -9.81 -1.09 5.65
N THR A 79 -10.23 -0.95 6.91
CA THR A 79 -10.11 0.29 7.70
C THR A 79 -9.09 0.06 8.80
N VAL A 80 -8.10 0.95 8.90
CA VAL A 80 -7.05 0.91 9.91
C VAL A 80 -7.08 2.20 10.72
N ASN A 81 -7.19 2.09 12.05
CA ASN A 81 -7.05 3.18 12.99
C ASN A 81 -5.68 3.07 13.67
N TYR A 82 -4.88 4.11 13.53
CA TYR A 82 -3.55 4.20 14.13
C TYR A 82 -3.69 4.83 15.52
N CYS A 83 -3.76 4.00 16.56
CA CYS A 83 -4.11 4.42 17.91
C CYS A 83 -2.90 4.96 18.68
N ALA A 84 -1.70 4.43 18.40
CA ALA A 84 -0.45 4.84 19.04
C ALA A 84 0.74 4.66 18.09
N PRO A 85 1.86 5.35 18.33
CA PRO A 85 3.10 5.12 17.59
C PRO A 85 3.58 3.67 17.71
N ILE A 86 4.05 3.13 16.61
CA ILE A 86 4.64 1.78 16.54
C ILE A 86 6.16 1.93 16.62
N ALA A 87 6.79 1.31 17.60
CA ALA A 87 8.24 1.31 17.76
C ALA A 87 8.92 0.32 16.83
N GLU A 88 10.23 0.47 16.63
CA GLU A 88 11.02 -0.53 15.91
C GLU A 88 11.01 -1.87 16.67
N GLY A 89 10.80 -2.98 15.95
CA GLY A 89 10.82 -4.31 16.52
C GLY A 89 9.65 -5.18 16.11
N SER A 90 9.46 -6.25 16.88
CA SER A 90 8.38 -7.21 16.65
C SER A 90 7.04 -6.69 17.18
N PHE A 91 5.96 -7.15 16.59
CA PHE A 91 4.58 -6.92 17.03
C PHE A 91 3.76 -8.20 16.90
N ASP A 92 2.70 -8.25 17.65
CA ASP A 92 1.71 -9.33 17.57
C ASP A 92 0.42 -8.78 16.93
N LEU A 93 -0.24 -9.62 16.10
CA LEU A 93 -1.57 -9.36 15.53
C LEU A 93 -2.56 -10.39 16.10
N ASP A 94 -3.58 -9.92 16.77
CA ASP A 94 -4.76 -10.70 17.12
C ASP A 94 -5.76 -10.59 15.97
N VAL A 95 -5.91 -11.67 15.20
CA VAL A 95 -6.74 -11.71 13.98
C VAL A 95 -7.98 -12.53 14.28
N ARG A 96 -9.14 -11.88 14.29
CA ARG A 96 -10.40 -12.50 14.68
C ARG A 96 -11.46 -12.40 13.58
N LEU A 97 -11.97 -13.56 13.15
CA LEU A 97 -13.18 -13.63 12.33
C LEU A 97 -14.41 -13.31 13.20
N VAL A 98 -14.99 -12.13 12.99
CA VAL A 98 -16.15 -11.65 13.76
C VAL A 98 -17.43 -12.33 13.29
N LYS A 99 -17.60 -12.42 11.95
CA LYS A 99 -18.79 -13.00 11.33
C LYS A 99 -18.47 -13.56 9.95
N ALA A 100 -18.86 -14.79 9.71
CA ALA A 100 -18.95 -15.37 8.37
C ALA A 100 -20.42 -15.44 7.95
N ASN A 101 -20.72 -14.88 6.79
CA ASN A 101 -21.98 -14.99 6.08
C ASN A 101 -21.79 -15.91 4.87
N ARG A 102 -22.87 -16.14 4.09
CA ARG A 102 -22.81 -16.99 2.90
C ARG A 102 -21.79 -16.54 1.84
N SER A 103 -21.53 -15.24 1.71
CA SER A 103 -20.67 -14.65 0.67
C SER A 103 -19.76 -13.53 1.17
N SER A 104 -19.73 -13.27 2.47
CA SER A 104 -18.87 -12.24 3.06
C SER A 104 -18.39 -12.64 4.45
N GLN A 105 -17.22 -12.12 4.79
CA GLN A 105 -16.61 -12.27 6.10
C GLN A 105 -16.25 -10.91 6.66
N HIS A 106 -16.47 -10.75 7.97
CA HIS A 106 -16.11 -9.53 8.71
C HIS A 106 -15.04 -9.88 9.73
N TRP A 107 -13.95 -9.14 9.70
CA TRP A 107 -12.75 -9.38 10.48
C TRP A 107 -12.42 -8.19 11.38
N CYS A 108 -11.78 -8.46 12.49
CA CYS A 108 -11.17 -7.47 13.36
C CYS A 108 -9.72 -7.89 13.64
N VAL A 109 -8.80 -6.91 13.61
CA VAL A 109 -7.38 -7.13 13.89
C VAL A 109 -6.90 -6.08 14.87
N GLU A 110 -6.22 -6.50 15.93
CA GLU A 110 -5.54 -5.64 16.87
C GLU A 110 -4.03 -5.89 16.79
N MET A 111 -3.24 -4.83 16.66
CA MET A 111 -1.78 -4.89 16.72
C MET A 111 -1.31 -4.37 18.07
N THR A 112 -0.43 -5.14 18.72
CA THR A 112 0.20 -4.79 20.00
C THR A 112 1.71 -5.02 19.93
N GLN A 113 2.46 -4.31 20.78
CA GLN A 113 3.90 -4.52 20.95
C GLN A 113 4.22 -4.79 22.41
N GLY A 114 5.05 -5.82 22.68
CA GLY A 114 5.54 -6.13 24.03
C GLY A 114 4.43 -6.38 25.07
N GLY A 115 3.22 -6.76 24.64
CA GLY A 115 2.08 -6.94 25.52
C GLY A 115 1.46 -5.64 26.05
N GLY A 116 1.80 -4.50 25.43
CA GLY A 116 1.24 -3.18 25.76
C GLY A 116 -0.14 -2.93 25.15
N ASP A 117 -0.52 -1.66 25.12
CA ASP A 117 -1.79 -1.19 24.55
C ASP A 117 -1.88 -1.45 23.05
N VAL A 118 -3.12 -1.42 22.52
CA VAL A 118 -3.38 -1.55 21.10
C VAL A 118 -2.78 -0.35 20.35
N ALA A 119 -1.77 -0.63 19.51
CA ALA A 119 -1.14 0.38 18.66
C ALA A 119 -1.96 0.64 17.38
N THR A 120 -2.63 -0.41 16.86
CA THR A 120 -3.44 -0.30 15.65
C THR A 120 -4.66 -1.20 15.76
N LEU A 121 -5.83 -0.65 15.44
CA LEU A 121 -7.09 -1.39 15.35
C LEU A 121 -7.57 -1.38 13.90
N ALA A 122 -7.87 -2.56 13.36
CA ALA A 122 -8.38 -2.66 11.99
C ALA A 122 -9.65 -3.50 11.89
N THR A 123 -10.49 -3.15 10.93
CA THR A 123 -11.64 -3.96 10.52
C THR A 123 -11.59 -4.19 9.02
N ALA A 124 -11.93 -5.40 8.58
CA ALA A 124 -11.94 -5.75 7.17
C ALA A 124 -13.20 -6.50 6.76
N VAL A 125 -13.57 -6.35 5.50
CA VAL A 125 -14.59 -7.14 4.85
C VAL A 125 -13.96 -7.88 3.68
N PHE A 126 -14.15 -9.19 3.63
CA PHE A 126 -13.82 -10.07 2.51
C PHE A 126 -15.10 -10.61 1.88
N ALA A 127 -15.09 -10.84 0.59
CA ALA A 127 -16.23 -11.45 -0.08
C ALA A 127 -15.82 -12.25 -1.33
N GLU A 128 -16.62 -13.26 -1.64
CA GLU A 128 -16.63 -13.94 -2.92
C GLU A 128 -17.44 -13.10 -3.91
N ARG A 129 -16.75 -12.46 -4.88
CA ARG A 129 -17.43 -11.76 -5.98
C ARG A 129 -18.04 -12.78 -6.94
N ARG A 130 -19.25 -12.49 -7.39
CA ARG A 130 -19.99 -13.35 -8.32
C ARG A 130 -20.17 -12.64 -9.64
N PRO A 131 -20.15 -13.36 -10.78
CA PRO A 131 -20.52 -12.79 -12.07
C PRO A 131 -21.88 -12.08 -11.98
N SER A 132 -21.90 -10.80 -12.28
CA SER A 132 -23.07 -9.94 -12.18
C SER A 132 -22.92 -8.75 -13.12
N TRP A 133 -23.93 -7.88 -13.16
CA TRP A 133 -23.84 -6.60 -13.84
C TRP A 133 -22.70 -5.76 -13.26
N SER A 134 -21.88 -5.20 -14.16
CA SER A 134 -20.75 -4.36 -13.81
C SER A 134 -20.75 -3.09 -14.66
N HIS A 135 -20.51 -1.94 -14.04
CA HIS A 135 -20.45 -0.66 -14.74
C HIS A 135 -19.51 0.29 -13.98
N GLN A 136 -18.60 0.91 -14.71
CA GLN A 136 -17.71 1.94 -14.21
C GLN A 136 -18.06 3.26 -14.89
N PRO A 137 -18.82 4.17 -14.23
CA PRO A 137 -19.24 5.44 -14.83
C PRO A 137 -18.11 6.45 -14.98
N VAL A 138 -17.09 6.34 -14.12
CA VAL A 138 -15.91 7.22 -14.13
C VAL A 138 -14.88 6.72 -15.14
N LYS A 139 -14.08 7.64 -15.66
CA LYS A 139 -13.02 7.36 -16.64
C LYS A 139 -11.67 7.66 -16.03
N LEU A 140 -10.65 6.94 -16.51
CA LEU A 140 -9.26 7.23 -16.19
C LEU A 140 -8.96 8.72 -16.40
N PRO A 141 -8.44 9.41 -15.39
CA PRO A 141 -7.96 10.78 -15.55
C PRO A 141 -6.86 10.86 -16.62
N GLN A 142 -6.88 11.93 -17.43
CA GLN A 142 -5.82 12.13 -18.43
C GLN A 142 -4.47 12.29 -17.75
N ALA A 143 -3.46 11.58 -18.22
CA ALA A 143 -2.11 11.62 -17.66
C ALA A 143 -1.07 11.53 -18.78
N THR A 144 0.03 12.26 -18.62
CA THR A 144 1.26 12.01 -19.39
C THR A 144 1.68 10.55 -19.14
N PRO A 145 2.07 9.80 -20.18
CA PRO A 145 2.55 8.43 -20.01
C PRO A 145 3.68 8.32 -18.98
N PHE A 146 3.72 7.21 -18.27
CA PHE A 146 4.72 6.96 -17.22
C PHE A 146 6.16 7.19 -17.71
N GLU A 147 6.48 6.69 -18.89
CA GLU A 147 7.81 6.77 -19.50
C GLU A 147 8.23 8.19 -19.87
N GLN A 148 7.27 9.10 -20.03
CA GLN A 148 7.48 10.51 -20.34
C GLN A 148 7.41 11.42 -19.10
N THR A 149 7.01 10.88 -17.97
CA THR A 149 6.91 11.62 -16.71
C THR A 149 8.20 11.45 -15.91
N LEU A 150 8.81 12.54 -15.48
CA LEU A 150 10.08 12.49 -14.73
C LEU A 150 9.88 11.91 -13.33
N PRO A 151 10.83 11.11 -12.84
CA PRO A 151 10.82 10.66 -11.46
C PRO A 151 10.89 11.84 -10.49
N TYR A 152 10.06 11.81 -9.46
CA TYR A 152 10.15 12.77 -8.36
C TYR A 152 11.40 12.50 -7.52
N PRO A 153 12.16 13.52 -7.12
CA PRO A 153 13.37 13.34 -6.33
C PRO A 153 13.08 12.58 -5.03
N SER A 154 13.90 11.58 -4.73
CA SER A 154 13.74 10.81 -3.50
C SER A 154 13.98 11.69 -2.28
N LEU A 155 13.06 11.69 -1.32
CA LEU A 155 13.22 12.32 -0.02
C LEU A 155 14.06 11.45 0.92
N ALA A 156 14.48 12.01 2.05
CA ALA A 156 15.32 11.31 3.04
C ALA A 156 14.63 10.11 3.70
N MET A 157 13.30 10.06 3.71
CA MET A 157 12.52 8.99 4.34
C MET A 157 12.70 7.65 3.64
N SER A 158 12.90 6.58 4.41
CA SER A 158 13.18 5.24 3.88
C SER A 158 12.06 4.72 2.99
N TRP A 159 10.79 4.86 3.42
CA TRP A 159 9.64 4.36 2.65
C TRP A 159 9.49 5.03 1.29
N VAL A 160 9.82 6.33 1.17
CA VAL A 160 9.75 7.05 -0.13
C VAL A 160 10.74 6.47 -1.14
N LYS A 161 11.87 5.94 -0.67
CA LYS A 161 12.89 5.32 -1.52
C LYS A 161 12.43 3.99 -2.12
N GLN A 162 11.41 3.37 -1.54
CA GLN A 162 10.88 2.09 -2.03
C GLN A 162 9.94 2.25 -3.22
N TYR A 163 9.49 3.48 -3.50
CA TYR A 163 8.61 3.78 -4.63
C TYR A 163 9.28 4.65 -5.69
N ASP A 164 8.82 4.52 -6.93
CA ASP A 164 9.04 5.47 -8.02
C ASP A 164 7.78 6.33 -8.17
N PHE A 165 7.86 7.56 -7.69
CA PHE A 165 6.80 8.56 -7.81
C PHE A 165 7.06 9.44 -9.02
N ARG A 166 6.06 9.61 -9.90
CA ARG A 166 6.14 10.49 -11.06
C ARG A 166 4.90 11.36 -11.15
N PHE A 167 5.04 12.61 -10.75
CA PHE A 167 3.92 13.55 -10.73
C PHE A 167 3.57 14.03 -12.14
N VAL A 168 2.31 13.85 -12.52
CA VAL A 168 1.71 14.48 -13.71
C VAL A 168 1.34 15.92 -13.38
N GLU A 169 0.81 16.13 -12.15
CA GLU A 169 0.52 17.45 -11.60
C GLU A 169 0.44 17.41 -10.07
N GLY A 170 0.50 18.59 -9.45
CA GLY A 170 0.31 18.72 -8.00
C GLY A 170 1.46 18.14 -7.19
N GLU A 171 2.70 18.20 -7.63
CA GLU A 171 3.87 17.79 -6.86
C GLU A 171 4.05 18.63 -5.59
N PRO A 172 4.42 18.06 -4.45
CA PRO A 172 4.72 18.84 -3.25
C PRO A 172 6.02 19.64 -3.45
N LYS A 173 5.98 20.96 -3.15
CA LYS A 173 7.12 21.87 -3.34
C LYS A 173 7.71 22.26 -2.00
N PHE A 174 8.48 21.36 -1.40
CA PHE A 174 9.16 21.64 -0.12
C PHE A 174 10.25 22.71 -0.28
N GLY A 175 10.36 23.63 0.71
CA GLY A 175 11.36 24.67 0.74
C GLY A 175 11.06 25.86 -0.18
N ALA A 176 9.98 25.86 -0.93
CA ALA A 176 9.50 27.05 -1.61
C ALA A 176 8.87 28.02 -0.59
N ALA A 177 8.86 29.33 -0.92
CA ALA A 177 8.19 30.30 -0.07
C ALA A 177 6.72 29.90 0.16
N PRO A 178 6.21 30.02 1.39
CA PRO A 178 4.80 29.77 1.67
C PRO A 178 3.93 30.62 0.73
N PRO A 179 2.86 30.04 0.16
CA PRO A 179 1.97 30.78 -0.71
C PRO A 179 1.20 31.86 0.11
N SER A 180 0.94 32.99 -0.48
CA SER A 180 0.10 34.04 0.12
C SER A 180 -1.36 33.60 0.34
N VAL A 181 -1.80 32.61 -0.44
CA VAL A 181 -3.09 31.95 -0.34
C VAL A 181 -2.84 30.44 -0.35
N PRO A 182 -3.53 29.62 0.48
CA PRO A 182 -3.42 28.18 0.44
C PRO A 182 -3.67 27.65 -0.98
N LEU A 183 -2.84 26.70 -1.40
CA LEU A 183 -2.95 26.07 -2.70
C LEU A 183 -3.94 24.94 -2.66
N ASP A 184 -4.38 24.52 -3.85
CA ASP A 184 -5.08 23.26 -4.05
C ASP A 184 -4.22 22.09 -3.55
N ALA A 185 -4.87 21.13 -2.91
CA ALA A 185 -4.24 19.92 -2.39
C ALA A 185 -4.33 18.74 -3.35
N TYR A 186 -4.79 18.95 -4.58
CA TYR A 186 -4.92 17.92 -5.60
C TYR A 186 -3.54 17.48 -6.10
N SER A 187 -3.41 16.18 -6.38
CA SER A 187 -2.27 15.64 -7.12
C SER A 187 -2.67 14.44 -7.96
N ARG A 188 -1.98 14.27 -9.07
CA ARG A 188 -2.07 13.11 -9.96
C ARG A 188 -0.67 12.63 -10.30
N LEU A 189 -0.41 11.35 -10.05
CA LEU A 189 0.93 10.79 -10.16
C LEU A 189 0.88 9.31 -10.52
N TRP A 190 1.93 8.83 -11.15
CA TRP A 190 2.21 7.40 -11.24
C TRP A 190 2.94 6.94 -9.99
N ILE A 191 2.57 5.76 -9.50
CA ILE A 191 3.23 5.07 -8.38
C ILE A 191 3.56 3.65 -8.83
N SER A 192 4.81 3.26 -8.62
CA SER A 192 5.27 1.87 -8.74
C SER A 192 6.26 1.55 -7.63
N ASP A 193 6.49 0.28 -7.34
CA ASP A 193 7.64 -0.10 -6.54
C ASP A 193 8.94 0.28 -7.28
N ARG A 194 9.97 0.70 -6.53
CA ARG A 194 11.30 1.05 -7.10
C ARG A 194 11.93 -0.15 -7.78
N VAL A 195 11.89 -1.31 -7.15
CA VAL A 195 12.14 -2.60 -7.77
C VAL A 195 10.80 -3.10 -8.30
N PRO A 196 10.66 -3.37 -9.61
CA PRO A 196 9.37 -3.73 -10.18
C PRO A 196 8.76 -4.98 -9.52
N ARG A 197 7.52 -4.86 -9.07
CA ARG A 197 6.68 -5.90 -8.48
C ARG A 197 5.30 -5.85 -9.14
N LYS A 198 4.67 -7.01 -9.34
CA LYS A 198 3.28 -7.05 -9.79
C LYS A 198 2.36 -6.47 -8.71
N VAL A 199 1.42 -5.64 -9.15
CA VAL A 199 0.42 -5.04 -8.26
C VAL A 199 -0.57 -6.11 -7.82
N ASP A 200 -0.72 -6.24 -6.52
CA ASP A 200 -1.70 -7.10 -5.85
C ASP A 200 -2.49 -6.29 -4.80
N ALA A 201 -3.34 -6.95 -4.04
CA ALA A 201 -4.12 -6.28 -2.98
C ALA A 201 -3.23 -5.61 -1.92
N LEU A 202 -2.05 -6.18 -1.63
CA LEU A 202 -1.10 -5.61 -0.67
C LEU A 202 -0.46 -4.34 -1.23
N SER A 203 -0.06 -4.35 -2.52
CA SER A 203 0.42 -3.15 -3.21
C SER A 203 -0.62 -2.05 -3.19
N LEU A 204 -1.89 -2.36 -3.54
CA LEU A 204 -2.98 -1.39 -3.52
C LEU A 204 -3.19 -0.82 -2.11
N MET A 205 -3.15 -1.67 -1.07
CA MET A 205 -3.28 -1.20 0.31
C MET A 205 -2.15 -0.24 0.70
N SER A 206 -0.91 -0.60 0.39
CA SER A 206 0.24 0.24 0.71
C SER A 206 0.25 1.54 -0.09
N MET A 207 -0.04 1.47 -1.39
CA MET A 207 -0.09 2.63 -2.28
C MET A 207 -1.28 3.56 -1.95
N SER A 208 -2.32 3.06 -1.29
CA SER A 208 -3.45 3.88 -0.80
C SER A 208 -3.04 4.93 0.24
N ASP A 209 -1.90 4.74 0.91
CA ASP A 209 -1.29 5.69 1.85
C ASP A 209 -0.04 6.38 1.26
N ALA A 210 0.42 5.97 0.08
CA ALA A 210 1.65 6.47 -0.54
C ALA A 210 1.48 7.84 -1.21
N PHE A 211 0.55 8.64 -0.72
CA PHE A 211 0.42 10.04 -1.06
C PHE A 211 1.15 10.90 -0.02
N PHE A 212 1.80 11.95 -0.45
CA PHE A 212 2.34 12.93 0.49
C PHE A 212 1.19 13.64 1.21
N GLY A 213 1.38 13.95 2.49
CA GLY A 213 0.33 14.61 3.28
C GLY A 213 -0.23 15.85 2.58
N ARG A 214 -1.53 15.93 2.40
CA ARG A 214 -2.20 17.02 1.65
C ARG A 214 -1.87 18.40 2.20
N ILE A 215 -1.58 18.50 3.49
CA ILE A 215 -1.13 19.74 4.12
C ILE A 215 0.18 20.29 3.52
N PHE A 216 1.07 19.41 3.06
CA PHE A 216 2.32 19.80 2.42
C PHE A 216 2.11 20.44 1.05
N HIS A 217 1.06 20.03 0.32
CA HIS A 217 0.66 20.65 -0.95
C HIS A 217 0.04 22.02 -0.70
N ALA A 218 -0.90 22.09 0.26
CA ALA A 218 -1.62 23.33 0.54
C ALA A 218 -0.73 24.43 1.15
N ARG A 219 0.29 24.08 1.95
CA ARG A 219 1.15 25.04 2.66
C ARG A 219 2.58 25.11 2.14
N ARG A 220 3.07 24.12 1.39
CA ARG A 220 4.49 23.95 0.99
C ARG A 220 5.45 23.82 2.17
N GLU A 221 4.96 23.49 3.32
CA GLU A 221 5.67 23.44 4.58
C GLU A 221 5.64 22.02 5.14
N MET A 222 6.79 21.53 5.58
CA MET A 222 6.87 20.23 6.23
C MET A 222 6.55 20.41 7.72
N VAL A 223 5.41 19.88 8.14
CA VAL A 223 4.95 19.92 9.51
C VAL A 223 4.82 18.50 10.06
N PRO A 224 4.88 18.29 11.39
CA PRO A 224 4.56 17.01 11.99
C PRO A 224 3.17 16.56 11.52
N PHE A 225 3.12 15.34 11.00
CA PHE A 225 1.95 14.78 10.33
C PHE A 225 1.84 13.29 10.67
N GLY A 226 0.63 12.79 10.84
CA GLY A 226 0.35 11.37 11.06
C GLY A 226 -1.07 10.99 10.71
N THR A 227 -1.22 9.87 10.03
CA THR A 227 -2.54 9.30 9.72
C THR A 227 -3.20 8.80 11.01
N VAL A 228 -4.46 9.16 11.19
CA VAL A 228 -5.31 8.73 12.32
C VAL A 228 -6.16 7.54 11.91
N SER A 229 -6.77 7.60 10.72
CA SER A 229 -7.60 6.54 10.18
C SER A 229 -7.47 6.50 8.66
N LEU A 230 -7.34 5.31 8.12
CA LEU A 230 -7.23 5.04 6.68
C LEU A 230 -8.22 3.93 6.32
N THR A 231 -9.04 4.16 5.29
CA THR A 231 -9.92 3.15 4.71
C THR A 231 -9.60 2.99 3.23
N THR A 232 -9.45 1.75 2.78
CA THR A 232 -9.31 1.40 1.36
C THR A 232 -10.45 0.46 0.97
N TYR A 233 -11.12 0.77 -0.13
CA TYR A 233 -12.12 -0.07 -0.79
C TYR A 233 -11.51 -0.66 -2.06
N PHE A 234 -11.52 -1.98 -2.18
CA PHE A 234 -10.99 -2.70 -3.34
C PHE A 234 -12.13 -2.99 -4.31
N HIS A 235 -11.99 -2.57 -5.56
CA HIS A 235 -13.02 -2.73 -6.61
C HIS A 235 -12.76 -3.93 -7.52
N VAL A 236 -11.63 -4.61 -7.34
CA VAL A 236 -11.15 -5.75 -8.10
C VAL A 236 -10.81 -6.91 -7.17
N ASP A 237 -10.84 -8.12 -7.69
CA ASP A 237 -10.36 -9.33 -7.00
C ASP A 237 -8.94 -9.72 -7.45
N ALA A 238 -8.40 -10.79 -6.88
CA ALA A 238 -7.06 -11.26 -7.21
C ALA A 238 -6.93 -11.72 -8.68
N ALA A 239 -7.99 -12.30 -9.25
CA ALA A 239 -8.01 -12.74 -10.65
C ALA A 239 -8.02 -11.54 -11.60
N ASP A 240 -8.78 -10.51 -11.28
CA ASP A 240 -8.79 -9.25 -12.02
C ASP A 240 -7.39 -8.59 -12.04
N LEU A 241 -6.73 -8.51 -10.88
CA LEU A 241 -5.38 -7.94 -10.77
C LEU A 241 -4.34 -8.76 -11.53
N ALA A 242 -4.45 -10.09 -11.46
CA ALA A 242 -3.57 -10.98 -12.22
C ALA A 242 -3.76 -10.81 -13.74
N ALA A 243 -4.98 -10.57 -14.20
CA ALA A 243 -5.29 -10.34 -15.61
C ALA A 243 -4.78 -8.96 -16.10
N GLU A 244 -4.78 -7.93 -15.24
CA GLU A 244 -4.21 -6.61 -15.55
C GLU A 244 -2.68 -6.68 -15.75
N ASP A 245 -2.01 -7.58 -15.05
CA ASP A 245 -0.56 -7.86 -15.15
C ASP A 245 0.32 -6.59 -15.05
N ILE A 246 -0.04 -5.66 -14.19
CA ILE A 246 0.58 -4.34 -14.07
C ILE A 246 1.63 -4.28 -12.95
N THR A 247 2.56 -3.33 -13.07
CA THR A 247 3.59 -3.02 -12.07
C THR A 247 3.47 -1.60 -11.53
N ARG A 248 2.47 -0.83 -11.96
CA ARG A 248 2.25 0.56 -11.59
C ARG A 248 0.78 0.93 -11.63
N VAL A 249 0.43 1.97 -10.93
CA VAL A 249 -0.91 2.57 -10.92
C VAL A 249 -0.83 4.07 -11.22
N LEU A 250 -1.88 4.61 -11.86
CA LEU A 250 -2.12 6.04 -11.83
C LEU A 250 -2.92 6.36 -10.56
N ALA A 251 -2.42 7.25 -9.76
CA ALA A 251 -2.99 7.62 -8.49
C ALA A 251 -3.45 9.08 -8.50
N VAL A 252 -4.60 9.34 -7.90
CA VAL A 252 -5.16 10.69 -7.73
C VAL A 252 -5.46 10.88 -6.25
N ALA A 253 -5.12 12.04 -5.71
CA ALA A 253 -5.48 12.38 -4.34
C ALA A 253 -5.84 13.86 -4.21
N ASP A 254 -6.78 14.13 -3.28
CA ASP A 254 -7.30 15.45 -3.00
C ASP A 254 -7.69 15.56 -1.52
N ALA A 255 -7.75 16.78 -0.99
CA ALA A 255 -8.33 17.08 0.31
C ALA A 255 -9.49 18.07 0.15
N LYS A 256 -10.51 17.91 0.98
CA LYS A 256 -11.68 18.80 0.99
C LYS A 256 -11.60 19.84 2.08
N ILE A 257 -10.93 19.53 3.21
CA ILE A 257 -10.87 20.41 4.36
C ILE A 257 -9.64 20.20 5.22
N PHE A 258 -9.08 21.30 5.71
CA PHE A 258 -8.14 21.34 6.83
C PHE A 258 -8.79 22.16 7.95
N HIS A 259 -9.00 21.55 9.12
CA HIS A 259 -9.66 22.23 10.23
C HIS A 259 -9.13 21.74 11.57
N LYS A 260 -8.73 22.67 12.43
CA LYS A 260 -8.29 22.39 13.81
C LYS A 260 -7.33 21.21 13.92
N SER A 261 -6.22 21.26 13.15
CA SER A 261 -5.15 20.26 13.11
C SER A 261 -5.54 18.91 12.46
N TYR A 262 -6.67 18.82 11.82
CA TYR A 262 -7.05 17.64 11.04
C TYR A 262 -7.30 18.01 9.59
N GLY A 263 -6.93 17.10 8.70
CA GLY A 263 -7.22 17.17 7.28
C GLY A 263 -7.69 15.83 6.75
N ASP A 264 -8.58 15.84 5.77
CA ASP A 264 -8.95 14.65 5.03
C ASP A 264 -8.02 14.43 3.84
N GLN A 265 -8.03 13.21 3.31
CA GLN A 265 -7.50 12.88 2.00
C GLN A 265 -8.40 11.84 1.38
N ASN A 266 -8.75 12.04 0.12
CA ASN A 266 -9.47 11.07 -0.70
C ASN A 266 -8.58 10.72 -1.89
N GLY A 267 -8.54 9.46 -2.28
CA GLY A 267 -7.68 9.01 -3.37
C GLY A 267 -8.30 7.90 -4.20
N GLU A 268 -7.77 7.74 -5.39
CA GLU A 268 -8.14 6.72 -6.37
C GLU A 268 -6.87 6.07 -6.91
N LEU A 269 -6.90 4.76 -7.09
CA LEU A 269 -5.84 3.98 -7.73
C LEU A 269 -6.40 3.33 -8.99
N TRP A 270 -5.78 3.62 -10.12
CA TRP A 270 -6.21 3.20 -11.44
C TRP A 270 -5.17 2.32 -12.12
N SER A 271 -5.61 1.30 -12.85
CA SER A 271 -4.72 0.63 -13.78
C SER A 271 -4.44 1.51 -15.01
N PRO A 272 -3.31 1.31 -15.69
CA PRO A 272 -3.05 1.98 -16.97
C PRO A 272 -4.09 1.68 -18.05
N SER A 273 -4.82 0.57 -17.95
CA SER A 273 -5.93 0.20 -18.86
C SER A 273 -7.19 1.05 -18.66
N GLY A 274 -7.28 1.79 -17.55
CA GLY A 274 -8.43 2.63 -17.22
C GLY A 274 -9.41 2.00 -16.23
N ARG A 275 -9.05 0.89 -15.60
CA ARG A 275 -9.87 0.26 -14.56
C ARG A 275 -9.59 0.91 -13.21
N LEU A 276 -10.63 1.30 -12.49
CA LEU A 276 -10.52 1.78 -11.11
C LEU A 276 -10.31 0.57 -10.20
N LEU A 277 -9.12 0.50 -9.58
CA LEU A 277 -8.70 -0.64 -8.77
C LEU A 277 -9.10 -0.49 -7.30
N ALA A 278 -8.91 0.71 -6.76
CA ALA A 278 -9.25 1.02 -5.38
C ALA A 278 -9.59 2.50 -5.20
N THR A 279 -10.41 2.77 -4.19
CA THR A 279 -10.61 4.11 -3.63
C THR A 279 -10.20 4.12 -2.17
N THR A 280 -9.66 5.26 -1.71
CA THR A 280 -9.18 5.42 -0.35
C THR A 280 -9.64 6.72 0.26
N THR A 281 -9.84 6.73 1.56
CA THR A 281 -10.07 7.93 2.35
C THR A 281 -9.34 7.85 3.67
N GLN A 282 -8.80 8.98 4.13
CA GLN A 282 -8.15 9.04 5.44
C GLN A 282 -8.39 10.37 6.13
N ILE A 283 -8.24 10.35 7.44
CA ILE A 283 -8.09 11.52 8.30
C ILE A 283 -6.69 11.51 8.87
N ALA A 284 -6.01 12.64 8.77
CA ALA A 284 -4.68 12.83 9.29
C ALA A 284 -4.63 14.01 10.26
N TYR A 285 -3.81 13.88 11.29
CA TYR A 285 -3.45 14.95 12.18
C TYR A 285 -2.22 15.69 11.64
N PHE A 286 -2.18 17.00 11.79
CA PHE A 286 -0.99 17.82 11.55
C PHE A 286 -0.84 18.88 12.62
N LYS A 287 0.41 19.19 12.95
CA LYS A 287 0.74 20.27 13.87
C LYS A 287 1.18 21.48 13.04
N ALA A 288 0.32 22.51 12.99
CA ALA A 288 0.60 23.79 12.29
C ALA A 288 1.16 24.84 13.26
#